data_bf585fb996aca4cf8c4137687c3d9a17
#
_entry.id   bf585fb996aca4cf8c4137687c3d9a17
#
_cell.length_a   1.000
_cell.length_b   1.000
_cell.length_c   1.000
_cell.angle_alpha   90.00
_cell.angle_beta   90.00
_cell.angle_gamma   90.00
#
_symmetry.space_group_name_H-M   'P 1'
#
loop_
_entity.id
_entity.type
_entity.pdbx_description
1 polymer ?
#
loop_
_entity_poly.entity_id
_entity_poly.type
_entity_poly.pdbx_seq_one_letter_code
_entity_poly.pdbx_strand_id
1 'polypeptide(L)'
;MANIRHTVVIRKDLQMPAGLLAAQVAHMSDAFMRSKILYTLNEMNNAEEVFFPNFSKEELDWLTNPYLSVLAVNSYEDLLEIKEHCDREQLPI
;
A
#
# COMPACT_ATOMS: atom_id res chain seq x y z
N MET A 1 -3.80 -13.69 16.99
CA MET A 1 -3.01 -12.81 16.13
C MET A 1 -3.92 -12.08 15.16
N ALA A 2 -3.75 -10.79 15.05
CA ALA A 2 -4.51 -10.00 14.08
C ALA A 2 -4.05 -10.37 12.67
N ASN A 3 -5.01 -10.55 11.76
CA ASN A 3 -4.71 -10.73 10.34
C ASN A 3 -4.49 -9.36 9.70
N ILE A 4 -3.24 -9.06 9.39
CA ILE A 4 -2.88 -7.80 8.74
C ILE A 4 -2.90 -8.03 7.24
N ARG A 5 -3.57 -7.14 6.51
CA ARG A 5 -3.71 -7.23 5.06
C ARG A 5 -3.31 -5.93 4.39
N HIS A 6 -2.68 -6.08 3.25
CA HIS A 6 -2.52 -4.96 2.33
C HIS A 6 -3.64 -5.05 1.29
N THR A 7 -4.50 -4.07 1.24
CA THR A 7 -5.63 -4.07 0.29
C THR A 7 -5.40 -3.01 -0.77
N VAL A 8 -5.44 -3.43 -2.03
CA VAL A 8 -5.39 -2.54 -3.19
C VAL A 8 -6.82 -2.32 -3.66
N VAL A 9 -7.22 -1.07 -3.82
CA VAL A 9 -8.57 -0.72 -4.27
C VAL A 9 -8.50 -0.26 -5.72
N ILE A 10 -9.30 -0.88 -6.59
CA ILE A 10 -9.32 -0.58 -8.02
C ILE A 10 -10.69 -0.02 -8.42
N ARG A 11 -10.70 0.79 -9.46
CA ARG A 11 -11.94 1.33 -10.06
C ARG A 11 -12.37 0.43 -11.22
N LYS A 12 -13.40 -0.35 -10.99
CA LYS A 12 -13.94 -1.27 -11.99
C LYS A 12 -14.57 -0.53 -13.16
N ASP A 13 -15.10 0.67 -12.93
CA ASP A 13 -15.72 1.50 -13.96
C ASP A 13 -14.77 1.95 -15.06
N LEU A 14 -13.47 1.94 -14.82
CA LEU A 14 -12.47 2.33 -15.82
C LEU A 14 -12.29 1.28 -16.91
N GLN A 15 -12.73 0.04 -16.68
CA GLN A 15 -12.67 -1.06 -17.65
C GLN A 15 -11.26 -1.24 -18.23
N MET A 16 -10.24 -1.22 -17.38
CA MET A 16 -8.87 -1.38 -17.83
C MET A 16 -8.63 -2.77 -18.42
N PRO A 17 -7.86 -2.88 -19.53
CA PRO A 17 -7.45 -4.19 -20.02
C PRO A 17 -6.69 -4.97 -18.96
N ALA A 18 -6.78 -6.31 -19.02
CA ALA A 18 -6.21 -7.18 -17.99
C ALA A 18 -4.72 -6.92 -17.73
N GLY A 19 -3.93 -6.72 -18.80
CA GLY A 19 -2.50 -6.45 -18.65
C GLY A 19 -2.22 -5.13 -17.95
N LEU A 20 -2.97 -4.07 -18.27
CA LEU A 20 -2.82 -2.77 -17.62
C LEU A 20 -3.27 -2.86 -16.15
N LEU A 21 -4.39 -3.54 -15.91
CA LEU A 21 -4.89 -3.71 -14.54
C LEU A 21 -3.87 -4.45 -13.68
N ALA A 22 -3.29 -5.53 -14.20
CA ALA A 22 -2.28 -6.28 -13.47
C ALA A 22 -1.05 -5.42 -13.15
N ALA A 23 -0.60 -4.60 -14.11
CA ALA A 23 0.54 -3.71 -13.90
C ALA A 23 0.23 -2.67 -12.83
N GLN A 24 -0.97 -2.10 -12.84
CA GLN A 24 -1.37 -1.11 -11.83
C GLN A 24 -1.48 -1.72 -10.43
N VAL A 25 -2.04 -2.92 -10.32
CA VAL A 25 -2.12 -3.61 -9.03
C VAL A 25 -0.72 -3.92 -8.50
N ALA A 26 0.17 -4.41 -9.35
CA ALA A 26 1.56 -4.67 -8.96
C ALA A 26 2.27 -3.39 -8.48
N HIS A 27 2.09 -2.29 -9.22
CA HIS A 27 2.67 -1.01 -8.85
C HIS A 27 2.14 -0.53 -7.49
N MET A 28 0.84 -0.65 -7.26
CA MET A 28 0.23 -0.24 -5.99
C MET A 28 0.66 -1.11 -4.83
N SER A 29 0.80 -2.42 -5.05
CA SER A 29 1.26 -3.32 -3.99
C SER A 29 2.70 -3.03 -3.59
N ASP A 30 3.51 -2.51 -4.52
CA ASP A 30 4.90 -2.15 -4.27
C ASP A 30 5.05 -0.78 -3.62
N ALA A 31 4.06 0.11 -3.78
CA ALA A 31 4.16 1.51 -3.36
C ALA A 31 4.41 1.66 -1.87
N PHE A 32 3.83 0.80 -1.05
CA PHE A 32 4.02 0.83 0.39
C PHE A 32 5.50 0.64 0.76
N MET A 33 6.13 -0.38 0.22
CA MET A 33 7.55 -0.65 0.50
C MET A 33 8.43 0.46 -0.05
N ARG A 34 8.11 0.95 -1.24
CA ARG A 34 8.89 2.04 -1.84
C ARG A 34 8.83 3.30 -0.98
N SER A 35 7.66 3.67 -0.48
CA SER A 35 7.54 4.85 0.37
C SER A 35 8.34 4.70 1.66
N LYS A 36 8.34 3.51 2.26
CA LYS A 36 9.13 3.25 3.47
C LYS A 36 10.63 3.38 3.20
N ILE A 37 11.10 2.81 2.11
CA ILE A 37 12.51 2.86 1.75
C ILE A 37 12.94 4.29 1.44
N LEU A 38 12.16 5.01 0.64
CA LEU A 38 12.49 6.39 0.27
C LEU A 38 12.50 7.32 1.49
N TYR A 39 11.53 7.14 2.39
CA TYR A 39 11.52 7.93 3.62
C TYR A 39 12.79 7.70 4.43
N THR A 40 13.19 6.45 4.61
CA THR A 40 14.39 6.11 5.36
C THR A 40 15.65 6.69 4.71
N LEU A 41 15.75 6.59 3.37
CA LEU A 41 16.89 7.16 2.65
C LEU A 41 16.97 8.68 2.80
N ASN A 42 15.84 9.37 2.80
CA ASN A 42 15.80 10.82 2.97
C ASN A 42 16.25 11.25 4.37
N GLU A 43 16.04 10.40 5.38
CA GLU A 43 16.48 10.68 6.75
C GLU A 43 17.95 10.34 6.99
N MET A 44 18.60 9.64 6.06
CA MET A 44 20.01 9.28 6.19
C MET A 44 20.92 10.41 5.76
N ASN A 45 21.95 10.66 6.55
CA ASN A 45 22.95 11.69 6.26
C ASN A 45 24.05 11.21 5.30
N ASN A 46 24.17 9.90 5.16
CA ASN A 46 25.24 9.27 4.38
C ASN A 46 24.70 8.00 3.72
N ALA A 47 24.82 7.93 2.39
CA ALA A 47 24.35 6.77 1.63
C ALA A 47 25.10 5.47 1.96
N GLU A 48 26.25 5.55 2.57
CA GLU A 48 27.03 4.38 2.99
C GLU A 48 26.57 3.80 4.32
N GLU A 49 25.71 4.50 5.05
CA GLU A 49 25.16 4.00 6.30
C GLU A 49 24.25 2.81 6.05
N VAL A 50 24.35 1.82 6.94
CA VAL A 50 23.40 0.72 6.94
C VAL A 50 22.05 1.26 7.37
N PHE A 51 21.01 1.02 6.58
CA PHE A 51 19.69 1.53 6.92
C PHE A 51 18.71 0.37 7.15
N PHE A 52 17.78 0.61 8.07
CA PHE A 52 16.67 -0.29 8.32
C PHE A 52 15.40 0.54 8.25
N PRO A 53 14.49 0.24 7.31
CA PRO A 53 13.21 0.94 7.26
C PRO A 53 12.47 0.81 8.60
N ASN A 54 11.82 1.89 9.00
CA ASN A 54 11.09 1.91 10.26
C ASN A 54 9.72 1.29 10.09
N PHE A 55 9.61 0.02 10.43
CA PHE A 55 8.35 -0.71 10.36
C PHE A 55 7.74 -0.86 11.75
N SER A 56 6.41 -0.72 11.81
CA SER A 56 5.66 -1.05 13.01
C SER A 56 5.63 -2.57 13.21
N LYS A 57 5.19 -3.01 14.38
CA LYS A 57 5.04 -4.43 14.66
C LYS A 57 4.05 -5.08 13.68
N GLU A 58 2.94 -4.40 13.42
CA GLU A 58 1.93 -4.88 12.50
C GLU A 58 2.48 -5.01 11.08
N GLU A 59 3.29 -4.06 10.65
CA GLU A 59 3.91 -4.10 9.33
C GLU A 59 4.91 -5.25 9.23
N LEU A 60 5.68 -5.50 10.29
CA LEU A 60 6.61 -6.63 10.32
C LEU A 60 5.87 -7.97 10.31
N ASP A 61 4.76 -8.07 11.01
CA ASP A 61 3.91 -9.27 11.00
C ASP A 61 3.40 -9.54 9.58
N TRP A 62 2.98 -8.48 8.87
CA TRP A 62 2.54 -8.62 7.49
C TRP A 62 3.68 -9.08 6.58
N LEU A 63 4.89 -8.55 6.75
CA LEU A 63 6.04 -8.93 5.94
C LEU A 63 6.40 -10.41 6.11
N THR A 64 6.21 -10.94 7.30
CA THR A 64 6.48 -12.35 7.58
C THR A 64 5.48 -13.26 6.88
N ASN A 65 4.23 -12.82 6.77
CA ASN A 65 3.16 -13.59 6.15
C ASN A 65 2.25 -12.65 5.36
N PRO A 66 2.71 -12.17 4.19
CA PRO A 66 2.03 -11.11 3.48
C PRO A 66 0.73 -11.57 2.85
N TYR A 67 -0.35 -10.90 3.22
CA TYR A 67 -1.65 -11.03 2.57
C TYR A 67 -1.90 -9.80 1.71
N LEU A 68 -2.24 -10.04 0.46
CA LEU A 68 -2.68 -9.00 -0.45
C LEU A 68 -4.10 -9.30 -0.87
N SER A 69 -4.98 -8.33 -0.78
CA SER A 69 -6.33 -8.43 -1.31
C SER A 69 -6.61 -7.28 -2.26
N VAL A 70 -7.50 -7.52 -3.21
CA VAL A 70 -7.92 -6.51 -4.18
C VAL A 70 -9.40 -6.29 -4.02
N LEU A 71 -9.80 -5.05 -3.81
CA LEU A 71 -11.19 -4.64 -3.68
C LEU A 71 -11.56 -3.78 -4.89
N ALA A 72 -12.68 -4.10 -5.53
CA ALA A 72 -13.17 -3.32 -6.66
C ALA A 72 -14.27 -2.38 -6.22
N VAL A 73 -14.19 -1.11 -6.64
CA VAL A 73 -15.26 -0.14 -6.46
C VAL A 73 -15.77 0.30 -7.83
N ASN A 74 -16.98 0.85 -7.87
CA ASN A 74 -17.68 1.12 -9.13
C ASN A 74 -17.56 2.56 -9.60
N SER A 75 -17.02 3.46 -8.78
CA SER A 75 -16.93 4.88 -9.12
C SER A 75 -15.79 5.55 -8.39
N TYR A 76 -15.45 6.76 -8.88
CA TYR A 76 -14.48 7.62 -8.21
C TYR A 76 -14.98 8.03 -6.83
N GLU A 77 -16.27 8.29 -6.70
CA GLU A 77 -16.89 8.68 -5.43
C GLU A 77 -16.76 7.58 -4.39
N ASP A 78 -16.94 6.31 -4.78
CA ASP A 78 -16.77 5.17 -3.90
C ASP A 78 -15.30 5.07 -3.41
N LEU A 79 -14.36 5.33 -4.31
CA LEU A 79 -12.95 5.34 -3.95
C LEU A 79 -12.64 6.43 -2.93
N LEU A 80 -13.21 7.63 -3.13
CA LEU A 80 -13.02 8.73 -2.18
C LEU A 80 -13.61 8.42 -0.80
N GLU A 81 -14.74 7.74 -0.75
CA GLU A 81 -15.33 7.33 0.53
C GLU A 81 -14.40 6.41 1.30
N ILE A 82 -13.76 5.47 0.62
CA ILE A 82 -12.79 4.57 1.26
C ILE A 82 -11.60 5.36 1.76
N LYS A 83 -11.09 6.30 0.97
CA LYS A 83 -9.97 7.14 1.38
C LYS A 83 -10.32 7.96 2.63
N GLU A 84 -11.50 8.56 2.65
CA GLU A 84 -11.96 9.33 3.81
C GLU A 84 -12.08 8.45 5.05
N HIS A 85 -12.59 7.23 4.89
CA HIS A 85 -12.67 6.28 5.98
C HIS A 85 -11.27 5.95 6.53
N CYS A 86 -10.31 5.69 5.66
CA CYS A 86 -8.93 5.40 6.06
C CYS A 86 -8.31 6.60 6.78
N ASP A 87 -8.56 7.82 6.31
CA ASP A 87 -8.05 9.03 6.94
C ASP A 87 -8.64 9.21 8.35
N ARG A 88 -9.95 8.97 8.52
CA ARG A 88 -10.60 9.08 9.82
C ARG A 88 -10.10 8.05 10.82
N GLU A 89 -9.83 6.83 10.34
CA GLU A 89 -9.32 5.75 11.18
C GLU A 89 -7.80 5.78 11.31
N GLN A 90 -7.14 6.76 10.70
CA GLN A 90 -5.69 6.91 10.69
C GLN A 90 -4.96 5.69 10.14
N LEU A 91 -5.57 5.05 9.14
CA LEU A 91 -4.96 3.91 8.45
C LEU A 91 -3.93 4.40 7.42
N PRO A 92 -2.81 3.68 7.25
CA PRO A 92 -1.82 4.05 6.23
C PRO A 92 -2.42 3.93 4.82
N ILE A 93 -2.08 4.90 3.99
CA ILE A 93 -2.47 4.87 2.57
C ILE A 93 -1.23 5.03 1.73
#